data_2362740b01ddaabf1d39c72ad73253e4
#
_entry.id   2362740b01ddaabf1d39c72ad73253e4
#
_cell.length_a   1.000
_cell.length_b   1.000
_cell.length_c   1.000
_cell.angle_alpha   90.00
_cell.angle_beta   90.00
_cell.angle_gamma   90.00
#
_symmetry.space_group_name_H-M   'P 1'
#
loop_
_entity.id
_entity.type
_entity.pdbx_description
1 polymer ?
#
loop_
_entity_poly.entity_id
_entity_poly.type
_entity_poly.pdbx_seq_one_letter_code
_entity_poly.pdbx_strand_id
1 'polypeptide(L)'
;MLQLFTDTSANLPVALTKQHHITVVPFSYTVDGKETDYPDDVDFDGAAFYGAMRRGAVVKTSMVNPDLMANYFECALSQGDDVLYVGMSGGISGTAQAAVIAAGELTEKYPARKIVTIDTYAASLGEGLQVLGAARMIEEGKSLDEIKAHLLARRPHMCQFFTVDDLAYLKRGGRISSATALIGTVLSIKPILRGDETGHIVSCGKVRGMKRAYQELANYYDGRALDKSEMLGIAHADNEEGAQALIALLRERGFTGECLNVVYEPVTGAHVGPGTVALFFYGTEK
;
A
#
# COMPACT_ATOMS: atom_id res chain seq x y z
N MET A 1 7.11 11.19 23.58
CA MET A 1 6.92 9.80 23.07
C MET A 1 7.23 9.76 21.58
N LEU A 2 7.11 8.63 20.89
CA LEU A 2 7.22 8.53 19.44
C LEU A 2 5.82 8.30 18.85
N GLN A 3 5.40 9.19 17.93
CA GLN A 3 4.13 9.06 17.22
C GLN A 3 4.37 8.47 15.83
N LEU A 4 3.62 7.42 15.50
CA LEU A 4 3.65 6.75 14.21
C LEU A 4 2.55 7.27 13.29
N PHE A 5 2.97 7.74 12.12
CA PHE A 5 2.11 8.21 11.05
C PHE A 5 2.26 7.33 9.82
N THR A 6 1.17 7.16 9.12
CA THR A 6 1.13 6.61 7.76
C THR A 6 0.11 7.40 6.94
N ASP A 7 -0.17 6.99 5.73
CA ASP A 7 -1.24 7.57 4.91
C ASP A 7 -2.29 6.53 4.53
N THR A 8 -3.36 6.97 3.91
CA THR A 8 -4.50 6.13 3.50
C THR A 8 -4.08 4.89 2.71
N SER A 9 -2.98 5.00 1.91
CA SER A 9 -2.56 3.90 1.04
C SER A 9 -2.00 2.68 1.79
N ALA A 10 -1.68 2.81 3.09
CA ALA A 10 -1.28 1.66 3.91
C ALA A 10 -2.37 0.57 3.96
N ASN A 11 -3.61 0.96 3.69
CA ASN A 11 -4.76 0.06 3.57
C ASN A 11 -4.98 -0.82 4.81
N LEU A 12 -4.63 -0.30 5.98
CA LEU A 12 -4.79 -1.02 7.25
C LEU A 12 -6.24 -0.91 7.74
N PRO A 13 -6.84 -2.00 8.22
CA PRO A 13 -8.12 -1.95 8.90
C PRO A 13 -8.10 -0.96 10.07
N VAL A 14 -9.20 -0.21 10.24
CA VAL A 14 -9.37 0.78 11.32
C VAL A 14 -9.12 0.17 12.71
N ALA A 15 -9.50 -1.10 12.91
CA ALA A 15 -9.22 -1.81 14.16
C ALA A 15 -7.72 -1.90 14.47
N LEU A 16 -6.87 -2.14 13.45
CA LEU A 16 -5.42 -2.23 13.63
C LEU A 16 -4.79 -0.85 13.84
N THR A 17 -5.22 0.18 13.10
CA THR A 17 -4.68 1.54 13.30
C THR A 17 -4.99 2.05 14.70
N LYS A 18 -6.20 1.81 15.21
CA LYS A 18 -6.58 2.15 16.59
C LYS A 18 -5.82 1.32 17.63
N GLN A 19 -5.71 0.00 17.42
CA GLN A 19 -4.99 -0.90 18.34
C GLN A 19 -3.53 -0.47 18.55
N HIS A 20 -2.86 -0.08 17.47
CA HIS A 20 -1.43 0.25 17.47
C HIS A 20 -1.15 1.76 17.50
N HIS A 21 -2.16 2.59 17.79
CA HIS A 21 -2.04 4.05 17.89
C HIS A 21 -1.39 4.68 16.64
N ILE A 22 -1.74 4.19 15.44
CA ILE A 22 -1.24 4.68 14.16
C ILE A 22 -2.13 5.84 13.71
N THR A 23 -1.54 6.99 13.44
CA THR A 23 -2.25 8.12 12.85
C THR A 23 -2.19 8.04 11.32
N VAL A 24 -3.37 8.03 10.67
CA VAL A 24 -3.47 7.97 9.21
C VAL A 24 -3.68 9.37 8.66
N VAL A 25 -2.80 9.83 7.78
CA VAL A 25 -2.95 11.09 7.05
C VAL A 25 -3.83 10.82 5.81
N PRO A 26 -5.01 11.45 5.71
CA PRO A 26 -5.98 11.09 4.68
C PRO A 26 -5.59 11.62 3.30
N PHE A 27 -5.79 10.77 2.28
CA PHE A 27 -5.90 11.21 0.89
C PHE A 27 -7.31 11.70 0.61
N SER A 28 -7.47 12.57 -0.39
CA SER A 28 -8.77 12.88 -0.96
C SER A 28 -8.95 12.25 -2.34
N TYR A 29 -10.19 12.02 -2.73
CA TYR A 29 -10.55 11.54 -4.05
C TYR A 29 -11.89 12.13 -4.52
N THR A 30 -12.14 12.11 -5.83
CA THR A 30 -13.42 12.52 -6.39
C THR A 30 -14.08 11.36 -7.11
N VAL A 31 -15.40 11.27 -7.00
CA VAL A 31 -16.24 10.37 -7.81
C VAL A 31 -17.15 11.23 -8.64
N ASP A 32 -17.02 11.17 -9.97
CA ASP A 32 -17.77 12.02 -10.91
C ASP A 32 -17.70 13.51 -10.59
N GLY A 33 -16.52 13.97 -10.13
CA GLY A 33 -16.25 15.36 -9.77
C GLY A 33 -16.72 15.78 -8.37
N LYS A 34 -17.37 14.89 -7.62
CA LYS A 34 -17.74 15.16 -6.22
C LYS A 34 -16.58 14.72 -5.34
N GLU A 35 -16.02 15.68 -4.60
CA GLU A 35 -14.95 15.43 -3.64
C GLU A 35 -15.44 14.61 -2.45
N THR A 36 -14.62 13.71 -2.01
CA THR A 36 -14.85 12.82 -0.88
C THR A 36 -13.53 12.63 -0.16
N ASP A 37 -13.51 12.91 1.14
CA ASP A 37 -12.39 12.54 1.99
C ASP A 37 -12.51 11.06 2.35
N TYR A 38 -11.36 10.41 2.46
CA TYR A 38 -11.35 9.05 2.99
C TYR A 38 -11.42 9.12 4.52
N PRO A 39 -12.48 8.59 5.13
CA PRO A 39 -12.60 8.61 6.58
C PRO A 39 -11.57 7.65 7.20
N ASP A 40 -10.83 8.13 8.19
CA ASP A 40 -9.81 7.38 8.93
C ASP A 40 -10.37 6.58 10.11
N ASP A 41 -11.66 6.73 10.41
CA ASP A 41 -12.33 6.16 11.58
C ASP A 41 -13.41 5.11 11.26
N VAL A 42 -13.69 4.85 9.98
CA VAL A 42 -14.68 3.87 9.52
C VAL A 42 -14.10 3.00 8.40
N ASP A 43 -14.57 1.76 8.33
CA ASP A 43 -14.22 0.87 7.23
C ASP A 43 -14.86 1.33 5.91
N PHE A 44 -14.12 1.13 4.83
CA PHE A 44 -14.50 1.54 3.50
C PHE A 44 -15.54 0.61 2.85
N ASP A 45 -16.64 1.16 2.32
CA ASP A 45 -17.60 0.40 1.52
C ASP A 45 -17.09 0.18 0.09
N GLY A 46 -16.26 -0.84 -0.06
CA GLY A 46 -15.68 -1.22 -1.34
C GLY A 46 -16.72 -1.69 -2.36
N ALA A 47 -17.79 -2.36 -1.93
CA ALA A 47 -18.82 -2.85 -2.85
C ALA A 47 -19.55 -1.72 -3.55
N ALA A 48 -19.93 -0.67 -2.82
CA ALA A 48 -20.54 0.53 -3.40
C ALA A 48 -19.58 1.25 -4.35
N PHE A 49 -18.33 1.46 -3.95
CA PHE A 49 -17.30 2.16 -4.70
C PHE A 49 -16.94 1.44 -6.00
N TYR A 50 -16.55 0.17 -5.93
CA TYR A 50 -16.19 -0.61 -7.13
C TYR A 50 -17.38 -0.91 -8.02
N GLY A 51 -18.58 -1.03 -7.44
CA GLY A 51 -19.83 -1.09 -8.19
C GLY A 51 -20.06 0.19 -9.02
N ALA A 52 -19.79 1.37 -8.50
CA ALA A 52 -19.86 2.62 -9.24
C ALA A 52 -18.81 2.67 -10.36
N MET A 53 -17.56 2.25 -10.09
CA MET A 53 -16.51 2.17 -11.12
C MET A 53 -16.88 1.22 -12.26
N ARG A 54 -17.47 0.05 -11.98
CA ARG A 54 -17.97 -0.88 -13.01
C ARG A 54 -19.09 -0.26 -13.88
N ARG A 55 -19.89 0.65 -13.31
CA ARG A 55 -20.90 1.40 -14.06
C ARG A 55 -20.34 2.62 -14.82
N GLY A 56 -19.02 2.84 -14.75
CA GLY A 56 -18.33 3.87 -15.51
C GLY A 56 -18.05 5.17 -14.73
N ALA A 57 -18.26 5.19 -13.40
CA ALA A 57 -17.89 6.34 -12.60
C ALA A 57 -16.40 6.69 -12.74
N VAL A 58 -16.09 7.96 -12.86
CA VAL A 58 -14.73 8.48 -12.99
C VAL A 58 -14.20 8.86 -11.64
N VAL A 59 -13.20 8.11 -11.17
CA VAL A 59 -12.51 8.40 -9.91
C VAL A 59 -11.17 9.08 -10.19
N LYS A 60 -10.88 10.16 -9.47
CA LYS A 60 -9.57 10.83 -9.45
C LYS A 60 -9.11 10.94 -8.00
N THR A 61 -7.82 10.85 -7.79
CA THR A 61 -7.19 10.90 -6.46
C THR A 61 -6.25 12.08 -6.36
N SER A 62 -6.10 12.63 -5.16
CA SER A 62 -5.15 13.69 -4.86
C SER A 62 -4.15 13.18 -3.83
N MET A 63 -2.87 13.48 -4.04
CA MET A 63 -1.84 13.20 -3.03
C MET A 63 -2.02 14.08 -1.78
N VAL A 64 -1.47 13.66 -0.66
CA VAL A 64 -1.32 14.52 0.51
C VAL A 64 -0.33 15.66 0.16
N ASN A 65 -0.72 16.90 0.40
CA ASN A 65 0.15 18.06 0.18
C ASN A 65 1.03 18.33 1.43
N PRO A 66 2.14 19.13 1.28
CA PRO A 66 3.03 19.40 2.41
C PRO A 66 2.36 20.11 3.59
N ASP A 67 1.42 21.02 3.35
CA ASP A 67 0.73 21.76 4.41
C ASP A 67 -0.13 20.83 5.28
N LEU A 68 -0.89 19.93 4.64
CA LEU A 68 -1.69 18.94 5.37
C LEU A 68 -0.78 18.00 6.16
N MET A 69 0.31 17.53 5.57
CA MET A 69 1.29 16.67 6.24
C MET A 69 1.91 17.40 7.45
N ALA A 70 2.30 18.68 7.28
CA ALA A 70 2.86 19.49 8.35
C ALA A 70 1.87 19.67 9.51
N ASN A 71 0.60 19.91 9.23
CA ASN A 71 -0.43 20.03 10.27
C ASN A 71 -0.54 18.77 11.13
N TYR A 72 -0.47 17.58 10.50
CA TYR A 72 -0.50 16.31 11.24
C TYR A 72 0.74 16.13 12.11
N PHE A 73 1.93 16.37 11.55
CA PHE A 73 3.19 16.23 12.31
C PHE A 73 3.29 17.23 13.45
N GLU A 74 2.85 18.47 13.21
CA GLU A 74 2.91 19.55 14.21
C GLU A 74 2.03 19.26 15.44
N CYS A 75 0.90 18.54 15.27
CA CYS A 75 0.09 18.09 16.39
C CYS A 75 0.90 17.26 17.41
N ALA A 76 1.76 16.34 16.95
CA ALA A 76 2.62 15.54 17.82
C ALA A 76 3.81 16.36 18.38
N LEU A 77 4.49 17.10 17.50
CA LEU A 77 5.67 17.88 17.87
C LEU A 77 5.38 18.94 18.94
N SER A 78 4.22 19.61 18.86
CA SER A 78 3.77 20.60 19.84
C SER A 78 3.50 19.99 21.23
N GLN A 79 3.22 18.70 21.29
CA GLN A 79 3.09 17.93 22.54
C GLN A 79 4.42 17.41 23.07
N GLY A 80 5.52 17.66 22.35
CA GLY A 80 6.86 17.21 22.71
C GLY A 80 7.19 15.78 22.28
N ASP A 81 6.44 15.25 21.32
CA ASP A 81 6.67 13.93 20.75
C ASP A 81 7.59 13.99 19.52
N ASP A 82 8.27 12.90 19.22
CA ASP A 82 8.99 12.68 17.97
C ASP A 82 8.06 12.06 16.93
N VAL A 83 8.37 12.20 15.64
CA VAL A 83 7.54 11.76 14.53
C VAL A 83 8.25 10.70 13.70
N LEU A 84 7.59 9.59 13.44
CA LEU A 84 7.94 8.62 12.41
C LEU A 84 6.78 8.53 11.40
N TYR A 85 7.05 8.91 10.15
CA TYR A 85 6.14 8.69 9.04
C TYR A 85 6.65 7.54 8.17
N VAL A 86 5.78 6.58 7.90
CA VAL A 86 6.04 5.41 7.03
C VAL A 86 4.94 5.40 5.98
N GLY A 87 5.26 5.74 4.75
CA GLY A 87 4.23 6.04 3.77
C GLY A 87 4.48 5.51 2.37
N MET A 88 3.53 5.81 1.50
CA MET A 88 3.43 5.34 0.12
C MET A 88 4.69 5.65 -0.71
N SER A 89 4.98 4.73 -1.63
CA SER A 89 6.08 4.86 -2.58
C SER A 89 6.09 6.18 -3.34
N GLY A 90 7.23 6.87 -3.29
CA GLY A 90 7.52 8.05 -4.10
C GLY A 90 7.58 7.75 -5.62
N GLY A 91 7.70 6.48 -6.00
CA GLY A 91 7.64 6.05 -7.40
C GLY A 91 6.26 6.16 -8.05
N ILE A 92 5.19 6.26 -7.25
CA ILE A 92 3.79 6.31 -7.75
C ILE A 92 2.96 7.44 -7.17
N SER A 93 3.44 8.13 -6.13
CA SER A 93 2.77 9.29 -5.49
C SER A 93 3.77 10.33 -5.03
N GLY A 94 3.41 11.60 -5.10
CA GLY A 94 4.20 12.71 -4.54
C GLY A 94 4.13 12.83 -3.01
N THR A 95 3.36 12.00 -2.32
CA THR A 95 3.11 12.07 -0.87
C THR A 95 4.38 11.89 -0.05
N ALA A 96 5.27 10.95 -0.44
CA ALA A 96 6.56 10.77 0.24
C ALA A 96 7.40 12.06 0.20
N GLN A 97 7.43 12.75 -0.93
CA GLN A 97 8.13 14.03 -1.06
C GLN A 97 7.46 15.14 -0.24
N ALA A 98 6.14 15.17 -0.18
CA ALA A 98 5.40 16.10 0.67
C ALA A 98 5.77 15.92 2.16
N ALA A 99 5.89 14.68 2.61
CA ALA A 99 6.34 14.37 3.98
C ALA A 99 7.77 14.85 4.26
N VAL A 100 8.68 14.72 3.28
CA VAL A 100 10.07 15.24 3.41
C VAL A 100 10.09 16.76 3.51
N ILE A 101 9.27 17.47 2.71
CA ILE A 101 9.17 18.94 2.75
C ILE A 101 8.65 19.38 4.11
N ALA A 102 7.52 18.82 4.56
CA ALA A 102 6.94 19.13 5.86
C ALA A 102 7.90 18.86 7.03
N ALA A 103 8.64 17.74 6.98
CA ALA A 103 9.63 17.40 7.99
C ALA A 103 10.79 18.43 8.01
N GLY A 104 11.23 18.90 6.84
CA GLY A 104 12.28 19.93 6.74
C GLY A 104 11.89 21.23 7.43
N GLU A 105 10.72 21.76 7.11
CA GLU A 105 10.19 23.00 7.71
C GLU A 105 9.98 22.88 9.22
N LEU A 106 9.42 21.75 9.68
CA LEU A 106 9.15 21.50 11.09
C LEU A 106 10.42 21.23 11.90
N THR A 107 11.48 20.71 11.30
CA THR A 107 12.78 20.52 11.98
C THR A 107 13.37 21.86 12.42
N GLU A 108 13.22 22.93 11.63
CA GLU A 108 13.66 24.27 12.01
C GLU A 108 12.84 24.83 13.17
N LYS A 109 11.53 24.56 13.18
CA LYS A 109 10.61 25.02 14.21
C LYS A 109 10.74 24.23 15.52
N TYR A 110 11.04 22.94 15.44
CA TYR A 110 11.14 22.03 16.59
C TYR A 110 12.51 21.34 16.68
N PRO A 111 13.62 22.10 16.87
CA PRO A 111 15.00 21.55 16.80
C PRO A 111 15.33 20.51 17.89
N ALA A 112 14.52 20.45 18.95
CA ALA A 112 14.67 19.45 20.01
C ALA A 112 13.93 18.12 19.72
N ARG A 113 13.21 18.03 18.61
CA ARG A 113 12.44 16.84 18.23
C ARG A 113 13.04 16.15 17.02
N LYS A 114 12.82 14.85 16.92
CA LYS A 114 13.22 14.06 15.76
C LYS A 114 12.01 13.84 14.85
N ILE A 115 12.22 14.05 13.55
CA ILE A 115 11.24 13.75 12.51
C ILE A 115 11.90 12.84 11.50
N VAL A 116 11.35 11.64 11.31
CA VAL A 116 11.84 10.66 10.34
C VAL A 116 10.73 10.31 9.38
N THR A 117 11.03 10.39 8.08
CA THR A 117 10.13 9.99 7.01
C THR A 117 10.74 8.80 6.25
N ILE A 118 9.94 7.75 6.04
CA ILE A 118 10.32 6.54 5.32
C ILE A 118 9.44 6.38 4.09
N ASP A 119 10.04 6.43 2.93
CA ASP A 119 9.44 5.95 1.68
C ASP A 119 9.55 4.43 1.65
N THR A 120 8.41 3.74 1.66
CA THR A 120 8.35 2.27 1.74
C THR A 120 8.68 1.58 0.42
N TYR A 121 8.69 2.29 -0.70
CA TYR A 121 8.70 1.73 -2.06
C TYR A 121 7.57 0.72 -2.29
N ALA A 122 6.45 0.95 -1.60
CA ALA A 122 5.28 0.10 -1.59
C ALA A 122 3.98 0.91 -1.56
N ALA A 123 2.86 0.22 -1.73
CA ALA A 123 1.52 0.72 -1.52
C ALA A 123 0.64 -0.40 -0.95
N SER A 124 -0.56 -0.05 -0.48
CA SER A 124 -1.49 -0.99 0.12
C SER A 124 -0.81 -1.80 1.24
N LEU A 125 -1.11 -3.06 1.38
CA LEU A 125 -0.52 -3.88 2.45
C LEU A 125 1.00 -4.07 2.34
N GLY A 126 1.64 -3.74 1.21
CA GLY A 126 3.10 -3.67 1.14
C GLY A 126 3.68 -2.53 1.98
N GLU A 127 2.98 -1.41 2.05
CA GLU A 127 3.23 -0.32 3.00
C GLU A 127 2.70 -0.71 4.39
N GLY A 128 1.45 -1.16 4.49
CA GLY A 128 0.80 -1.51 5.75
C GLY A 128 1.57 -2.51 6.59
N LEU A 129 2.17 -3.54 6.00
CA LEU A 129 3.01 -4.51 6.73
C LEU A 129 4.29 -3.87 7.29
N GLN A 130 4.88 -2.89 6.60
CA GLN A 130 6.03 -2.13 7.12
C GLN A 130 5.59 -1.22 8.27
N VAL A 131 4.41 -0.59 8.17
CA VAL A 131 3.82 0.23 9.23
C VAL A 131 3.55 -0.61 10.48
N LEU A 132 2.93 -1.80 10.33
CA LEU A 132 2.71 -2.72 11.47
C LEU A 132 4.03 -3.22 12.08
N GLY A 133 5.07 -3.42 11.26
CA GLY A 133 6.41 -3.73 11.76
C GLY A 133 6.97 -2.61 12.63
N ALA A 134 6.84 -1.36 12.20
CA ALA A 134 7.25 -0.18 12.97
C ALA A 134 6.45 -0.07 14.29
N ALA A 135 5.14 -0.26 14.24
CA ALA A 135 4.26 -0.20 15.41
C ALA A 135 4.67 -1.22 16.49
N ARG A 136 4.91 -2.48 16.10
CA ARG A 136 5.38 -3.53 17.02
C ARG A 136 6.73 -3.16 17.66
N MET A 137 7.66 -2.61 16.90
CA MET A 137 8.95 -2.17 17.44
C MET A 137 8.80 -1.01 18.43
N ILE A 138 7.87 -0.08 18.21
CA ILE A 138 7.55 0.99 19.18
C ILE A 138 7.02 0.38 20.47
N GLU A 139 6.10 -0.59 20.38
CA GLU A 139 5.56 -1.30 21.55
C GLU A 139 6.63 -2.09 22.34
N GLU A 140 7.64 -2.61 21.62
CA GLU A 140 8.82 -3.25 22.21
C GLU A 140 9.81 -2.25 22.82
N GLY A 141 9.57 -0.95 22.74
CA GLY A 141 10.42 0.10 23.30
C GLY A 141 11.70 0.38 22.50
N LYS A 142 11.73 0.02 21.20
CA LYS A 142 12.86 0.31 20.31
C LYS A 142 12.97 1.81 20.05
N SER A 143 14.19 2.29 19.89
CA SER A 143 14.47 3.67 19.51
C SER A 143 14.09 3.96 18.06
N LEU A 144 13.81 5.24 17.76
CA LEU A 144 13.52 5.71 16.40
C LEU A 144 14.63 5.32 15.40
N ASP A 145 15.90 5.36 15.83
CA ASP A 145 17.04 5.02 14.98
C ASP A 145 17.09 3.50 14.67
N GLU A 146 16.75 2.64 15.65
CA GLU A 146 16.63 1.18 15.43
C GLU A 146 15.49 0.85 14.50
N ILE A 147 14.31 1.48 14.66
CA ILE A 147 13.14 1.29 13.79
C ILE A 147 13.46 1.72 12.39
N LYS A 148 14.05 2.91 12.20
CA LYS A 148 14.50 3.41 10.89
C LYS A 148 15.46 2.42 10.21
N ALA A 149 16.47 1.95 10.93
CA ALA A 149 17.45 1.01 10.39
C ALA A 149 16.78 -0.30 9.96
N HIS A 150 15.86 -0.83 10.76
CA HIS A 150 15.10 -2.04 10.45
C HIS A 150 14.25 -1.87 9.19
N LEU A 151 13.46 -0.80 9.10
CA LEU A 151 12.60 -0.53 7.95
C LEU A 151 13.43 -0.41 6.66
N LEU A 152 14.53 0.33 6.69
CA LEU A 152 15.41 0.50 5.53
C LEU A 152 16.07 -0.82 5.11
N ALA A 153 16.45 -1.69 6.05
CA ALA A 153 17.01 -3.00 5.76
C ALA A 153 15.97 -3.96 5.16
N ARG A 154 14.71 -3.90 5.63
CA ARG A 154 13.63 -4.79 5.14
C ARG A 154 12.95 -4.31 3.87
N ARG A 155 12.97 -3.01 3.59
CA ARG A 155 12.33 -2.42 2.41
C ARG A 155 12.65 -3.11 1.07
N PRO A 156 13.91 -3.50 0.76
CA PRO A 156 14.23 -4.22 -0.48
C PRO A 156 13.60 -5.61 -0.57
N HIS A 157 13.16 -6.16 0.55
CA HIS A 157 12.57 -7.50 0.65
C HIS A 157 11.04 -7.50 0.60
N MET A 158 10.39 -6.33 0.55
CA MET A 158 8.93 -6.23 0.43
C MET A 158 8.49 -6.53 -0.99
N CYS A 159 8.09 -7.77 -1.23
CA CYS A 159 7.52 -8.25 -2.48
C CYS A 159 6.07 -7.79 -2.62
N GLN A 160 5.73 -7.29 -3.80
CA GLN A 160 4.39 -6.82 -4.15
C GLN A 160 4.06 -7.34 -5.54
N PHE A 161 3.25 -8.39 -5.63
CA PHE A 161 2.82 -8.98 -6.90
C PHE A 161 1.31 -8.89 -7.03
N PHE A 162 0.80 -8.48 -8.20
CA PHE A 162 -0.62 -8.38 -8.40
C PHE A 162 -1.04 -8.61 -9.86
N THR A 163 -2.32 -8.87 -10.04
CA THR A 163 -2.96 -8.96 -11.34
C THR A 163 -4.20 -8.08 -11.35
N VAL A 164 -4.46 -7.42 -12.48
CA VAL A 164 -5.63 -6.56 -12.67
C VAL A 164 -6.57 -7.18 -13.70
N ASP A 165 -7.84 -6.88 -13.58
CA ASP A 165 -8.82 -7.30 -14.59
C ASP A 165 -8.70 -6.45 -15.85
N ASP A 166 -8.49 -5.13 -15.70
CA ASP A 166 -8.34 -4.16 -16.78
C ASP A 166 -7.17 -3.20 -16.52
N LEU A 167 -6.14 -3.26 -17.37
CA LEU A 167 -4.98 -2.34 -17.34
C LEU A 167 -5.33 -0.88 -17.62
N ALA A 168 -6.52 -0.60 -18.18
CA ALA A 168 -6.93 0.76 -18.53
C ALA A 168 -6.96 1.69 -17.30
N TYR A 169 -7.25 1.17 -16.12
CA TYR A 169 -7.23 1.95 -14.87
C TYR A 169 -5.82 2.44 -14.53
N LEU A 170 -4.82 1.57 -14.50
CA LEU A 170 -3.42 1.93 -14.24
C LEU A 170 -2.86 2.87 -15.30
N LYS A 171 -3.20 2.64 -16.58
CA LYS A 171 -2.78 3.49 -17.69
C LYS A 171 -3.37 4.89 -17.57
N ARG A 172 -4.69 5.01 -17.34
CA ARG A 172 -5.40 6.28 -17.17
C ARG A 172 -4.86 7.06 -15.97
N GLY A 173 -4.53 6.36 -14.88
CA GLY A 173 -3.90 6.93 -13.71
C GLY A 173 -2.44 7.32 -13.91
N GLY A 174 -1.76 6.86 -14.97
CA GLY A 174 -0.34 7.14 -15.21
C GLY A 174 0.62 6.42 -14.26
N ARG A 175 0.18 5.38 -13.54
CA ARG A 175 1.00 4.65 -12.55
C ARG A 175 1.68 3.41 -13.11
N ILE A 176 1.57 3.18 -14.42
CA ILE A 176 2.32 2.15 -15.13
C ILE A 176 3.01 2.77 -16.35
N SER A 177 4.35 2.80 -16.32
CA SER A 177 5.16 3.49 -17.34
C SER A 177 5.48 2.62 -18.56
N SER A 178 5.55 1.29 -18.41
CA SER A 178 6.09 0.38 -19.44
C SER A 178 5.07 -0.56 -20.08
N ALA A 179 3.78 -0.47 -19.74
CA ALA A 179 2.77 -1.42 -20.20
C ALA A 179 2.16 -1.11 -21.59
N THR A 180 2.70 -0.15 -22.33
CA THR A 180 2.23 0.14 -23.70
C THR A 180 2.29 -1.06 -24.64
N ALA A 181 3.19 -1.99 -24.41
CA ALA A 181 3.32 -3.23 -25.19
C ALA A 181 2.33 -4.35 -24.79
N LEU A 182 1.69 -4.25 -23.61
CA LEU A 182 0.72 -5.25 -23.12
C LEU A 182 -0.73 -4.94 -23.52
N ILE A 183 -0.99 -3.76 -24.08
CA ILE A 183 -2.31 -3.31 -24.53
C ILE A 183 -2.57 -3.86 -25.92
N GLY A 184 -2.85 -5.12 -25.98
CA GLY A 184 -3.20 -5.85 -27.21
C GLY A 184 -4.31 -6.85 -26.94
N THR A 185 -5.56 -6.39 -26.96
CA THR A 185 -6.70 -7.00 -27.68
C THR A 185 -7.19 -8.40 -27.32
N VAL A 186 -6.66 -9.13 -26.36
CA VAL A 186 -7.26 -10.42 -25.98
C VAL A 186 -7.78 -10.32 -24.54
N LEU A 187 -9.08 -10.21 -24.39
CA LEU A 187 -9.80 -10.06 -23.11
C LEU A 187 -9.41 -11.07 -22.01
N SER A 188 -8.80 -12.18 -22.42
CA SER A 188 -8.40 -13.27 -21.52
C SER A 188 -6.94 -13.18 -21.04
N ILE A 189 -6.12 -12.26 -21.55
CA ILE A 189 -4.73 -12.10 -21.10
C ILE A 189 -4.69 -11.22 -19.86
N LYS A 190 -4.15 -11.76 -18.76
CA LYS A 190 -3.99 -11.08 -17.49
C LYS A 190 -2.51 -10.75 -17.24
N PRO A 191 -2.18 -9.50 -16.95
CA PRO A 191 -0.81 -9.12 -16.64
C PRO A 191 -0.45 -9.63 -15.24
N ILE A 192 0.82 -9.93 -15.04
CA ILE A 192 1.42 -10.05 -13.72
C ILE A 192 2.29 -8.81 -13.54
N LEU A 193 2.00 -8.07 -12.49
CA LEU A 193 2.62 -6.79 -12.17
C LEU A 193 3.34 -6.90 -10.84
N ARG A 194 4.39 -6.10 -10.66
CA ARG A 194 5.11 -5.98 -9.39
C ARG A 194 5.53 -4.53 -9.11
N GLY A 195 5.86 -4.24 -7.85
CA GLY A 195 6.68 -3.09 -7.49
C GLY A 195 8.14 -3.39 -7.82
N ASP A 196 8.83 -2.45 -8.48
CA ASP A 196 10.27 -2.58 -8.71
C ASP A 196 11.10 -2.08 -7.51
N GLU A 197 12.41 -2.08 -7.65
CA GLU A 197 13.38 -1.71 -6.62
C GLU A 197 13.28 -0.22 -6.22
N THR A 198 12.62 0.59 -7.02
CA THR A 198 12.40 2.03 -6.82
C THR A 198 10.94 2.37 -6.50
N GLY A 199 10.09 1.35 -6.36
CA GLY A 199 8.68 1.49 -6.01
C GLY A 199 7.75 1.87 -7.15
N HIS A 200 8.20 1.74 -8.42
CA HIS A 200 7.34 1.89 -9.59
C HIS A 200 6.65 0.57 -9.93
N ILE A 201 5.48 0.66 -10.57
CA ILE A 201 4.77 -0.52 -11.06
C ILE A 201 5.32 -0.92 -12.42
N VAL A 202 5.76 -2.17 -12.52
CA VAL A 202 6.28 -2.77 -13.75
C VAL A 202 5.59 -4.10 -14.04
N SER A 203 5.58 -4.49 -15.33
CA SER A 203 5.11 -5.80 -15.74
C SER A 203 6.23 -6.83 -15.64
N CYS A 204 5.97 -7.96 -15.00
CA CYS A 204 6.91 -9.09 -14.90
C CYS A 204 6.39 -10.36 -15.60
N GLY A 205 5.17 -10.35 -16.14
CA GLY A 205 4.63 -11.49 -16.85
C GLY A 205 3.23 -11.26 -17.40
N LYS A 206 2.73 -12.26 -18.10
CA LYS A 206 1.33 -12.32 -18.55
C LYS A 206 0.91 -13.77 -18.67
N VAL A 207 -0.35 -14.04 -18.31
CA VAL A 207 -0.95 -15.37 -18.40
C VAL A 207 -2.36 -15.30 -18.99
N ARG A 208 -2.94 -16.45 -19.30
CA ARG A 208 -4.32 -16.49 -19.81
C ARG A 208 -5.29 -16.88 -18.69
N GLY A 209 -6.16 -15.94 -18.32
CA GLY A 209 -7.23 -16.12 -17.33
C GLY A 209 -6.77 -15.92 -15.88
N MET A 210 -7.71 -15.49 -15.03
CA MET A 210 -7.44 -15.13 -13.62
C MET A 210 -6.94 -16.32 -12.79
N LYS A 211 -7.49 -17.53 -13.01
CA LYS A 211 -7.03 -18.73 -12.28
C LYS A 211 -5.52 -18.98 -12.45
N ARG A 212 -4.99 -18.80 -13.67
CA ARG A 212 -3.55 -18.92 -13.91
C ARG A 212 -2.77 -17.74 -13.32
N ALA A 213 -3.37 -16.54 -13.28
CA ALA A 213 -2.74 -15.41 -12.63
C ALA A 213 -2.54 -15.66 -11.14
N TYR A 214 -3.54 -16.19 -10.43
CA TYR A 214 -3.40 -16.55 -9.02
C TYR A 214 -2.35 -17.65 -8.79
N GLN A 215 -2.28 -18.65 -9.67
CA GLN A 215 -1.21 -19.66 -9.63
C GLN A 215 0.18 -19.03 -9.78
N GLU A 216 0.31 -18.04 -10.68
CA GLU A 216 1.58 -17.37 -10.89
C GLU A 216 1.98 -16.49 -9.69
N LEU A 217 1.02 -15.76 -9.08
CA LEU A 217 1.28 -15.04 -7.83
C LEU A 217 1.75 -16.00 -6.72
N ALA A 218 1.10 -17.15 -6.59
CA ALA A 218 1.51 -18.17 -5.63
C ALA A 218 2.86 -18.82 -5.98
N ASN A 219 3.26 -18.91 -7.26
CA ASN A 219 4.59 -19.35 -7.68
C ASN A 219 5.67 -18.35 -7.23
N TYR A 220 5.42 -17.03 -7.39
CA TYR A 220 6.34 -16.01 -6.89
C TYR A 220 6.52 -16.09 -5.37
N TYR A 221 5.44 -16.32 -4.63
CA TYR A 221 5.52 -16.54 -3.19
C TYR A 221 6.37 -17.77 -2.84
N ASP A 222 6.07 -18.91 -3.44
CA ASP A 222 6.76 -20.18 -3.15
C ASP A 222 8.27 -20.10 -3.43
N GLY A 223 8.65 -19.41 -4.53
CA GLY A 223 10.05 -19.25 -4.92
C GLY A 223 10.81 -18.18 -4.14
N ARG A 224 10.14 -17.26 -3.43
CA ARG A 224 10.78 -16.07 -2.85
C ARG A 224 10.54 -15.86 -1.36
N ALA A 225 9.47 -16.40 -0.76
CA ALA A 225 9.15 -16.17 0.63
C ALA A 225 10.34 -16.49 1.55
N LEU A 226 10.74 -15.51 2.37
CA LEU A 226 11.81 -15.69 3.36
C LEU A 226 11.42 -16.65 4.47
N ASP A 227 10.19 -16.47 4.96
CA ASP A 227 9.58 -17.28 6.01
C ASP A 227 8.10 -17.48 5.73
N LYS A 228 7.69 -18.73 5.55
CA LYS A 228 6.28 -19.07 5.29
C LYS A 228 5.38 -18.99 6.52
N SER A 229 5.93 -18.72 7.69
CA SER A 229 5.18 -18.42 8.92
C SER A 229 5.00 -16.92 9.17
N GLU A 230 5.70 -16.06 8.42
CA GLU A 230 5.57 -14.62 8.55
C GLU A 230 4.23 -14.13 7.99
N MET A 231 3.66 -13.10 8.60
CA MET A 231 2.41 -12.47 8.14
C MET A 231 2.56 -12.01 6.69
N LEU A 232 1.53 -12.25 5.89
CA LEU A 232 1.41 -11.70 4.53
C LEU A 232 0.11 -10.92 4.37
N GLY A 233 0.07 -10.10 3.31
CA GLY A 233 -1.10 -9.31 2.94
C GLY A 233 -1.71 -9.77 1.62
N ILE A 234 -3.03 -9.80 1.57
CA ILE A 234 -3.83 -9.89 0.34
C ILE A 234 -4.72 -8.66 0.29
N ALA A 235 -4.70 -7.93 -0.83
CA ALA A 235 -5.66 -6.87 -1.07
C ALA A 235 -6.43 -7.14 -2.36
N HIS A 236 -7.74 -6.87 -2.35
CA HIS A 236 -8.58 -7.09 -3.52
C HIS A 236 -9.53 -5.91 -3.78
N ALA A 237 -9.83 -5.65 -5.05
CA ALA A 237 -10.75 -4.61 -5.46
C ALA A 237 -12.12 -5.23 -5.78
N ASP A 238 -12.91 -5.48 -4.74
CA ASP A 238 -14.23 -6.15 -4.80
C ASP A 238 -14.15 -7.49 -5.54
N ASN A 239 -13.18 -8.34 -5.13
CA ASN A 239 -12.92 -9.68 -5.67
C ASN A 239 -12.50 -10.65 -4.56
N GLU A 240 -13.37 -10.79 -3.55
CA GLU A 240 -13.14 -11.68 -2.40
C GLU A 240 -12.94 -13.13 -2.83
N GLU A 241 -13.70 -13.62 -3.83
CA GLU A 241 -13.55 -14.97 -4.35
C GLU A 241 -12.12 -15.21 -4.89
N GLY A 242 -11.57 -14.24 -5.62
CA GLY A 242 -10.20 -14.31 -6.13
C GLY A 242 -9.16 -14.27 -5.01
N ALA A 243 -9.38 -13.44 -3.99
CA ALA A 243 -8.52 -13.38 -2.81
C ALA A 243 -8.50 -14.71 -2.06
N GLN A 244 -9.66 -15.30 -1.80
CA GLN A 244 -9.77 -16.60 -1.13
C GLN A 244 -9.14 -17.74 -1.96
N ALA A 245 -9.31 -17.72 -3.28
CA ALA A 245 -8.66 -18.68 -4.17
C ALA A 245 -7.11 -18.58 -4.09
N LEU A 246 -6.58 -17.36 -4.02
CA LEU A 246 -5.13 -17.15 -3.85
C LEU A 246 -4.66 -17.61 -2.47
N ILE A 247 -5.38 -17.29 -1.39
CA ILE A 247 -5.06 -17.74 -0.03
C ILE A 247 -4.99 -19.26 0.05
N ALA A 248 -5.98 -19.96 -0.56
CA ALA A 248 -5.97 -21.43 -0.61
C ALA A 248 -4.71 -21.98 -1.30
N LEU A 249 -4.33 -21.41 -2.44
CA LEU A 249 -3.10 -21.78 -3.14
C LEU A 249 -1.83 -21.54 -2.30
N LEU A 250 -1.78 -20.44 -1.54
CA LEU A 250 -0.65 -20.15 -0.64
C LEU A 250 -0.57 -21.16 0.49
N ARG A 251 -1.72 -21.54 1.08
CA ARG A 251 -1.79 -22.59 2.11
C ARG A 251 -1.31 -23.95 1.59
N GLU A 252 -1.73 -24.33 0.38
CA GLU A 252 -1.25 -25.56 -0.30
C GLU A 252 0.27 -25.55 -0.51
N ARG A 253 0.90 -24.36 -0.66
CA ARG A 253 2.34 -24.17 -0.80
C ARG A 253 3.09 -24.00 0.53
N GLY A 254 2.41 -24.26 1.64
CA GLY A 254 3.03 -24.31 2.97
C GLY A 254 3.03 -22.97 3.71
N PHE A 255 2.26 -21.97 3.28
CA PHE A 255 2.04 -20.77 4.09
C PHE A 255 1.26 -21.12 5.37
N THR A 256 1.84 -20.80 6.53
CA THR A 256 1.26 -21.11 7.85
C THR A 256 0.98 -19.85 8.68
N GLY A 257 1.50 -18.70 8.26
CA GLY A 257 1.37 -17.44 8.98
C GLY A 257 -0.03 -16.84 9.02
N GLU A 258 -0.15 -15.67 9.57
CA GLU A 258 -1.35 -14.85 9.54
C GLU A 258 -1.51 -14.19 8.16
N CYS A 259 -2.74 -14.17 7.63
CA CYS A 259 -3.07 -13.51 6.38
C CYS A 259 -3.99 -12.33 6.65
N LEU A 260 -3.50 -11.12 6.39
CA LEU A 260 -4.32 -9.93 6.39
C LEU A 260 -4.98 -9.79 5.01
N ASN A 261 -6.31 -10.04 4.94
CA ASN A 261 -7.09 -9.92 3.71
C ASN A 261 -7.98 -8.68 3.80
N VAL A 262 -7.83 -7.75 2.86
CA VAL A 262 -8.53 -6.46 2.87
C VAL A 262 -9.07 -6.08 1.50
N VAL A 263 -10.14 -5.27 1.49
CA VAL A 263 -10.56 -4.56 0.29
C VAL A 263 -9.59 -3.39 0.06
N TYR A 264 -9.15 -3.18 -1.19
CA TYR A 264 -8.37 -1.99 -1.54
C TYR A 264 -9.15 -0.72 -1.18
N GLU A 265 -8.49 0.18 -0.47
CA GLU A 265 -9.01 1.52 -0.18
C GLU A 265 -9.19 2.35 -1.48
N PRO A 266 -9.98 3.45 -1.47
CA PRO A 266 -10.38 4.12 -2.70
C PRO A 266 -9.23 4.72 -3.51
N VAL A 267 -8.13 5.12 -2.87
CA VAL A 267 -7.03 5.82 -3.57
C VAL A 267 -6.24 4.84 -4.43
N THR A 268 -5.70 3.77 -3.84
CA THR A 268 -4.99 2.73 -4.60
C THR A 268 -5.97 1.98 -5.52
N GLY A 269 -7.17 1.69 -5.01
CA GLY A 269 -8.24 1.00 -5.74
C GLY A 269 -8.67 1.69 -7.03
N ALA A 270 -8.74 3.03 -7.05
CA ALA A 270 -9.06 3.80 -8.26
C ALA A 270 -8.07 3.56 -9.40
N HIS A 271 -6.80 3.30 -9.06
CA HIS A 271 -5.74 3.07 -10.04
C HIS A 271 -5.62 1.62 -10.50
N VAL A 272 -5.83 0.65 -9.61
CA VAL A 272 -5.76 -0.77 -9.97
C VAL A 272 -7.06 -1.28 -10.60
N GLY A 273 -8.20 -0.69 -10.26
CA GLY A 273 -9.52 -1.00 -10.79
C GLY A 273 -10.17 -2.25 -10.19
N PRO A 274 -11.50 -2.40 -10.41
CA PRO A 274 -12.27 -3.54 -9.92
C PRO A 274 -11.71 -4.87 -10.42
N GLY A 275 -11.83 -5.93 -9.61
CA GLY A 275 -11.39 -7.29 -9.95
C GLY A 275 -9.92 -7.59 -9.66
N THR A 276 -9.13 -6.59 -9.28
CA THR A 276 -7.70 -6.75 -8.91
C THR A 276 -7.54 -7.63 -7.68
N VAL A 277 -6.47 -8.44 -7.68
CA VAL A 277 -5.98 -9.17 -6.50
C VAL A 277 -4.47 -8.99 -6.40
N ALA A 278 -3.99 -8.66 -5.20
CA ALA A 278 -2.58 -8.42 -4.91
C ALA A 278 -2.10 -9.24 -3.70
N LEU A 279 -0.82 -9.56 -3.73
CA LEU A 279 -0.09 -10.33 -2.72
C LEU A 279 1.12 -9.55 -2.25
N PHE A 280 1.28 -9.44 -0.93
CA PHE A 280 2.36 -8.73 -0.27
C PHE A 280 3.02 -9.64 0.76
N PHE A 281 4.33 -9.79 0.70
CA PHE A 281 5.10 -10.64 1.62
C PHE A 281 6.58 -10.25 1.62
N TYR A 282 7.32 -10.66 2.65
CA TYR A 282 8.76 -10.49 2.66
C TYR A 282 9.45 -11.65 1.94
N GLY A 283 10.25 -11.32 0.93
CA GLY A 283 10.93 -12.28 0.08
C GLY A 283 12.43 -12.03 -0.05
N THR A 284 13.12 -12.95 -0.68
CA THR A 284 14.58 -12.85 -0.93
C THR A 284 14.92 -11.70 -1.87
N GLU A 285 14.02 -11.38 -2.80
CA GLU A 285 14.13 -10.28 -3.79
C GLU A 285 12.75 -9.81 -4.22
N LYS A 286 12.64 -8.54 -4.66
CA LYS A 286 11.38 -7.95 -5.17
C LYS A 286 10.97 -8.54 -6.52
#